data_d7d22f7e4c4fe429a6e37dfd963b5b88
#
_entry.id   d7d22f7e4c4fe429a6e37dfd963b5b88
#
_cell.length_a   1.000
_cell.length_b   1.000
_cell.length_c   1.000
_cell.angle_alpha   90.00
_cell.angle_beta   90.00
_cell.angle_gamma   90.00
#
_symmetry.space_group_name_H-M   'P 1'
#
loop_
_entity.id
_entity.type
_entity.pdbx_description
1 polymer ?
#
loop_
_entity_poly.entity_id
_entity_poly.type
_entity_poly.pdbx_seq_one_letter_code
_entity_poly.pdbx_strand_id
1 'polypeptide(L)'
;MLQLVFGLMRKLFFFILISLLPGTMGFADPAKLSAGKEIFNGKGMCAGCHVLKDAGANGNIGPSLDQLKPSIDVVKSVVNGGLGVMPAFGATGMLTAKEIDEVSFYVASKAGK
;
A
#
# COMPACT_ATOMS: atom_id res chain seq x y z
N MET A 1 -26.07 50.31 11.94
CA MET A 1 -24.64 50.22 11.60
C MET A 1 -23.91 49.08 12.33
N LEU A 2 -24.11 48.93 13.64
CA LEU A 2 -23.39 47.89 14.40
C LEU A 2 -23.75 46.46 13.98
N GLN A 3 -24.99 46.18 13.60
CA GLN A 3 -25.43 44.84 13.16
C GLN A 3 -24.88 44.41 11.79
N LEU A 4 -24.60 45.37 10.90
CA LEU A 4 -23.97 45.11 9.59
C LEU A 4 -22.51 44.70 9.73
N VAL A 5 -21.77 45.30 10.66
CA VAL A 5 -20.38 45.03 10.94
C VAL A 5 -20.22 43.64 11.58
N PHE A 6 -21.12 43.25 12.52
CA PHE A 6 -21.14 41.92 13.12
C PHE A 6 -21.51 40.84 12.12
N GLY A 7 -22.45 41.12 11.20
CA GLY A 7 -22.81 40.18 10.14
C GLY A 7 -21.68 39.91 9.13
N LEU A 8 -20.92 40.96 8.81
CA LEU A 8 -19.79 40.87 7.90
C LEU A 8 -18.59 40.12 8.54
N MET A 9 -18.31 40.40 9.81
CA MET A 9 -17.28 39.68 10.57
C MET A 9 -17.60 38.21 10.76
N ARG A 10 -18.88 37.87 10.98
CA ARG A 10 -19.34 36.48 11.12
C ARG A 10 -19.20 35.71 9.82
N LYS A 11 -19.45 36.35 8.67
CA LYS A 11 -19.26 35.74 7.34
C LYS A 11 -17.78 35.60 6.98
N LEU A 12 -16.95 36.57 7.33
CA LEU A 12 -15.50 36.48 7.14
C LEU A 12 -14.84 35.40 8.02
N PHE A 13 -15.33 35.23 9.27
CA PHE A 13 -14.82 34.18 10.16
C PHE A 13 -15.18 32.77 9.66
N PHE A 14 -16.34 32.61 9.02
CA PHE A 14 -16.76 31.33 8.44
C PHE A 14 -15.94 30.96 7.18
N PHE A 15 -15.51 31.96 6.38
CA PHE A 15 -14.68 31.71 5.21
C PHE A 15 -13.22 31.38 5.55
N ILE A 16 -12.69 31.91 6.66
CA ILE A 16 -11.32 31.62 7.09
C ILE A 16 -11.19 30.23 7.72
N LEU A 17 -12.26 29.67 8.29
CA LEU A 17 -12.24 28.34 8.92
C LEU A 17 -12.23 27.17 7.91
N ILE A 18 -12.63 27.44 6.65
CA ILE A 18 -12.67 26.40 5.59
C ILE A 18 -11.30 26.22 4.92
N SER A 19 -10.36 27.14 5.11
CA SER A 19 -9.03 27.09 4.47
C SER A 19 -7.97 26.31 5.24
N LEU A 20 -8.30 25.74 6.41
CA LEU A 20 -7.39 24.92 7.23
C LEU A 20 -7.78 23.42 7.22
N LEU A 21 -8.25 22.91 6.10
CA LEU A 21 -8.24 21.46 5.90
C LEU A 21 -6.78 21.08 5.61
N PRO A 22 -6.11 20.31 6.48
CA PRO A 22 -4.82 19.76 6.15
C PRO A 22 -5.04 18.88 4.92
N GLY A 23 -4.40 19.26 3.81
CA GLY A 23 -4.30 18.37 2.68
C GLY A 23 -3.83 17.02 3.19
N THR A 24 -4.61 15.98 2.98
CA THR A 24 -4.19 14.61 3.25
C THR A 24 -3.01 14.33 2.34
N MET A 25 -1.80 14.65 2.82
CA MET A 25 -0.59 14.05 2.25
C MET A 25 -0.81 12.55 2.38
N GLY A 26 -0.82 11.86 1.25
CA GLY A 26 -0.96 10.41 1.20
C GLY A 26 0.19 9.75 1.94
N PHE A 27 0.07 9.66 3.26
CA PHE A 27 0.96 8.81 4.06
C PHE A 27 0.67 7.37 3.67
N ALA A 28 1.74 6.61 3.41
CA ALA A 28 1.63 5.17 3.29
C ALA A 28 0.89 4.65 4.52
N ASP A 29 -0.23 3.92 4.31
CA ASP A 29 -1.06 3.38 5.39
C ASP A 29 -0.25 2.37 6.21
N PRO A 30 0.16 2.69 7.47
CA PRO A 30 1.00 1.81 8.27
C PRO A 30 0.34 0.46 8.57
N ALA A 31 -0.98 0.43 8.73
CA ALA A 31 -1.73 -0.79 8.98
C ALA A 31 -1.71 -1.70 7.75
N LYS A 32 -1.86 -1.13 6.57
CA LYS A 32 -1.79 -1.86 5.29
C LYS A 32 -0.38 -2.37 5.00
N LEU A 33 0.66 -1.60 5.33
CA LEU A 33 2.05 -2.05 5.23
C LEU A 33 2.33 -3.23 6.17
N SER A 34 1.88 -3.15 7.41
CA SER A 34 2.04 -4.22 8.40
C SER A 34 1.34 -5.50 7.96
N ALA A 35 0.08 -5.40 7.54
CA ALA A 35 -0.68 -6.53 7.03
C ALA A 35 -0.01 -7.18 5.81
N GLY A 36 0.45 -6.37 4.86
CA GLY A 36 1.17 -6.86 3.69
C GLY A 36 2.48 -7.58 4.03
N LYS A 37 3.23 -7.07 5.00
CA LYS A 37 4.46 -7.70 5.50
C LYS A 37 4.18 -9.05 6.16
N GLU A 38 3.13 -9.15 6.95
CA GLU A 38 2.71 -10.41 7.58
C GLU A 38 2.31 -11.46 6.52
N ILE A 39 1.58 -11.06 5.48
CA ILE A 39 1.23 -11.95 4.37
C ILE A 39 2.48 -12.40 3.62
N PHE A 40 3.41 -11.50 3.33
CA PHE A 40 4.66 -11.77 2.64
C PHE A 40 5.51 -12.83 3.35
N ASN A 41 5.65 -12.71 4.67
CA ASN A 41 6.44 -13.62 5.50
C ASN A 41 5.68 -14.86 5.99
N GLY A 42 4.37 -14.85 5.92
CA GLY A 42 3.50 -15.90 6.45
C GLY A 42 2.70 -16.62 5.35
N LYS A 43 1.42 -16.35 5.30
CA LYS A 43 0.45 -17.05 4.44
C LYS A 43 0.81 -17.06 2.95
N GLY A 44 1.39 -15.95 2.45
CA GLY A 44 1.82 -15.85 1.05
C GLY A 44 3.10 -16.59 0.73
N MET A 45 3.93 -16.92 1.74
CA MET A 45 5.23 -17.61 1.59
C MET A 45 6.19 -16.95 0.58
N CYS A 46 6.02 -15.65 0.34
CA CYS A 46 6.79 -14.91 -0.67
C CYS A 46 8.29 -14.87 -0.34
N ALA A 47 8.60 -14.80 0.96
CA ALA A 47 9.98 -14.78 1.47
C ALA A 47 10.79 -16.04 1.15
N GLY A 48 10.12 -17.16 0.90
CA GLY A 48 10.79 -18.42 0.50
C GLY A 48 11.40 -18.38 -0.90
N CYS A 49 10.90 -17.51 -1.77
CA CYS A 49 11.31 -17.43 -3.17
C CYS A 49 11.97 -16.10 -3.56
N HIS A 50 11.65 -15.01 -2.88
CA HIS A 50 12.07 -13.67 -3.27
C HIS A 50 12.99 -12.99 -2.26
N VAL A 51 13.89 -12.15 -2.79
CA VAL A 51 14.64 -11.18 -1.99
C VAL A 51 13.79 -9.93 -1.78
N LEU A 52 13.61 -9.53 -0.54
CA LEU A 52 13.04 -8.24 -0.13
C LEU A 52 13.66 -7.84 1.22
N LYS A 53 14.54 -6.86 1.22
CA LYS A 53 15.32 -6.44 2.39
C LYS A 53 14.44 -6.05 3.58
N ASP A 54 13.40 -5.26 3.33
CA ASP A 54 12.47 -4.82 4.39
C ASP A 54 11.78 -6.00 5.12
N ALA A 55 11.55 -7.09 4.41
CA ALA A 55 10.98 -8.31 4.97
C ALA A 55 12.01 -9.24 5.60
N GLY A 56 13.30 -8.96 5.49
CA GLY A 56 14.36 -9.89 5.87
C GLY A 56 14.44 -11.12 4.97
N ALA A 57 13.89 -11.07 3.77
CA ALA A 57 13.75 -12.20 2.86
C ALA A 57 14.95 -12.30 1.89
N ASN A 58 15.49 -13.51 1.74
CA ASN A 58 16.66 -13.82 0.92
C ASN A 58 16.41 -15.01 -0.03
N GLY A 59 15.18 -15.26 -0.44
CA GLY A 59 14.85 -16.33 -1.38
C GLY A 59 15.49 -16.10 -2.75
N ASN A 60 15.92 -17.18 -3.41
CA ASN A 60 16.63 -17.13 -4.69
C ASN A 60 15.94 -17.93 -5.81
N ILE A 61 14.73 -18.38 -5.60
CA ILE A 61 13.94 -19.11 -6.60
C ILE A 61 13.29 -18.14 -7.59
N GLY A 62 12.72 -17.05 -7.07
CA GLY A 62 12.17 -15.95 -7.87
C GLY A 62 13.13 -14.77 -8.00
N PRO A 63 12.79 -13.75 -8.80
CA PRO A 63 13.61 -12.55 -8.94
C PRO A 63 13.67 -11.75 -7.63
N SER A 64 14.78 -11.00 -7.43
CA SER A 64 14.88 -10.04 -6.36
C SER A 64 13.88 -8.90 -6.58
N LEU A 65 12.96 -8.73 -5.64
CA LEU A 65 11.98 -7.65 -5.70
C LEU A 65 12.64 -6.28 -5.48
N ASP A 66 13.72 -6.23 -4.70
CA ASP A 66 14.49 -5.00 -4.51
C ASP A 66 15.15 -4.50 -5.80
N GLN A 67 15.61 -5.41 -6.65
CA GLN A 67 16.14 -5.07 -7.97
C GLN A 67 15.05 -4.74 -8.98
N LEU A 68 13.97 -5.50 -8.95
CA LEU A 68 12.87 -5.38 -9.90
C LEU A 68 12.04 -4.12 -9.67
N LYS A 69 11.81 -3.73 -8.42
CA LYS A 69 10.97 -2.57 -8.01
C LYS A 69 9.63 -2.53 -8.74
N PRO A 70 8.83 -3.61 -8.64
CA PRO A 70 7.60 -3.72 -9.42
C PRO A 70 6.55 -2.70 -8.99
N SER A 71 5.71 -2.27 -9.92
CA SER A 71 4.52 -1.48 -9.60
C SER A 71 3.49 -2.33 -8.87
N ILE A 72 2.58 -1.67 -8.14
CA ILE A 72 1.51 -2.36 -7.42
C ILE A 72 0.63 -3.19 -8.36
N ASP A 73 0.34 -2.69 -9.56
CA ASP A 73 -0.51 -3.39 -10.53
C ASP A 73 0.15 -4.65 -11.09
N VAL A 74 1.46 -4.59 -11.32
CA VAL A 74 2.25 -5.76 -11.72
C VAL A 74 2.24 -6.82 -10.63
N VAL A 75 2.46 -6.43 -9.36
CA VAL A 75 2.42 -7.39 -8.24
C VAL A 75 1.03 -8.01 -8.11
N LYS A 76 -0.03 -7.20 -8.15
CA LYS A 76 -1.42 -7.70 -8.10
C LYS A 76 -1.71 -8.72 -9.18
N SER A 77 -1.33 -8.41 -10.42
CA SER A 77 -1.57 -9.29 -11.56
C SER A 77 -0.85 -10.62 -11.41
N VAL A 78 0.44 -10.60 -11.07
CA VAL A 78 1.26 -11.80 -10.96
C VAL A 78 0.87 -12.66 -9.75
N VAL A 79 0.59 -12.03 -8.59
CA VAL A 79 0.12 -12.75 -7.40
C VAL A 79 -1.26 -13.38 -7.63
N ASN A 80 -2.14 -12.68 -8.35
CA ASN A 80 -3.46 -13.23 -8.65
C ASN A 80 -3.40 -14.42 -9.63
N GLY A 81 -2.70 -14.25 -10.75
CA GLY A 81 -2.72 -15.20 -11.86
C GLY A 81 -1.54 -16.17 -11.91
N GLY A 82 -0.51 -15.96 -11.08
CA GLY A 82 0.73 -16.72 -11.13
C GLY A 82 1.63 -16.38 -12.32
N LEU A 83 2.86 -16.87 -12.28
CA LEU A 83 3.82 -16.76 -13.39
C LEU A 83 4.89 -17.83 -13.27
N GLY A 84 5.02 -18.71 -14.26
CA GLY A 84 5.97 -19.81 -14.21
C GLY A 84 5.72 -20.72 -13.01
N VAL A 85 6.73 -20.90 -12.14
CA VAL A 85 6.60 -21.71 -10.91
C VAL A 85 5.90 -20.95 -9.77
N MET A 86 5.70 -19.67 -9.89
CA MET A 86 4.97 -18.88 -8.90
C MET A 86 3.49 -19.22 -8.92
N PRO A 87 2.90 -19.64 -7.80
CA PRO A 87 1.48 -20.04 -7.76
C PRO A 87 0.55 -18.87 -8.06
N ALA A 88 -0.63 -19.19 -8.60
CA ALA A 88 -1.74 -18.24 -8.79
C ALA A 88 -2.53 -18.09 -7.48
N PHE A 89 -2.01 -17.33 -6.53
CA PHE A 89 -2.57 -17.23 -5.17
C PHE A 89 -4.02 -16.75 -5.13
N GLY A 90 -4.39 -15.84 -6.02
CA GLY A 90 -5.76 -15.35 -6.11
C GLY A 90 -6.68 -16.33 -6.81
N ALA A 91 -6.29 -16.81 -8.00
CA ALA A 91 -7.11 -17.70 -8.80
C ALA A 91 -7.39 -19.05 -8.09
N THR A 92 -6.47 -19.53 -7.27
CA THR A 92 -6.64 -20.76 -6.48
C THR A 92 -7.30 -20.53 -5.11
N GLY A 93 -7.57 -19.28 -4.73
CA GLY A 93 -8.18 -18.93 -3.43
C GLY A 93 -7.23 -19.04 -2.24
N MET A 94 -5.91 -19.15 -2.46
CA MET A 94 -4.91 -19.13 -1.38
C MET A 94 -4.84 -17.79 -0.65
N LEU A 95 -5.01 -16.71 -1.38
CA LEU A 95 -5.13 -15.35 -0.84
C LEU A 95 -6.44 -14.72 -1.30
N THR A 96 -7.07 -13.95 -0.41
CA THR A 96 -8.24 -13.14 -0.74
C THR A 96 -7.84 -11.90 -1.55
N ALA A 97 -8.79 -11.25 -2.21
CA ALA A 97 -8.56 -10.01 -2.93
C ALA A 97 -7.97 -8.92 -2.03
N LYS A 98 -8.42 -8.84 -0.77
CA LYS A 98 -7.91 -7.90 0.23
C LYS A 98 -6.45 -8.21 0.57
N GLU A 99 -6.11 -9.47 0.80
CA GLU A 99 -4.73 -9.89 1.11
C GLU A 99 -3.79 -9.62 -0.08
N ILE A 100 -4.25 -9.83 -1.29
CA ILE A 100 -3.47 -9.50 -2.52
C ILE A 100 -3.24 -7.98 -2.59
N ASP A 101 -4.23 -7.17 -2.29
CA ASP A 101 -4.08 -5.71 -2.26
C ASP A 101 -3.06 -5.26 -1.20
N GLU A 102 -3.12 -5.84 -0.01
CA GLU A 102 -2.21 -5.54 1.10
C GLU A 102 -0.76 -5.94 0.80
N VAL A 103 -0.51 -7.17 0.33
CA VAL A 103 0.85 -7.62 0.02
C VAL A 103 1.42 -6.89 -1.20
N SER A 104 0.60 -6.57 -2.19
CA SER A 104 1.03 -5.81 -3.37
C SER A 104 1.42 -4.38 -3.01
N PHE A 105 0.64 -3.74 -2.15
CA PHE A 105 0.95 -2.42 -1.61
C PHE A 105 2.27 -2.43 -0.82
N TYR A 106 2.48 -3.44 0.03
CA TYR A 106 3.70 -3.61 0.80
C TYR A 106 4.93 -3.76 -0.11
N VAL A 107 4.89 -4.70 -1.05
CA VAL A 107 6.01 -4.94 -1.98
C VAL A 107 6.34 -3.68 -2.79
N ALA A 108 5.35 -3.06 -3.42
CA ALA A 108 5.57 -1.86 -4.22
C ALA A 108 6.11 -0.69 -3.40
N SER A 109 5.73 -0.60 -2.12
CA SER A 109 6.18 0.47 -1.21
C SER A 109 7.60 0.27 -0.70
N LYS A 110 8.06 -0.98 -0.54
CA LYS A 110 9.31 -1.33 0.15
C LYS A 110 10.43 -1.83 -0.76
N ALA A 111 10.11 -2.32 -1.94
CA ALA A 111 11.12 -2.84 -2.87
C ALA A 111 12.17 -1.78 -3.23
N GLY A 112 13.43 -2.13 -3.03
CA GLY A 112 14.58 -1.28 -3.34
C GLY A 112 14.83 -0.11 -2.38
N LYS A 113 14.33 -0.20 -1.14
CA LYS A 113 14.51 0.85 -0.12
C LYS A 113 15.28 0.37 1.09
#